data_dab236facf449b0ba412ea88c0692ce1
#
_entry.id   dab236facf449b0ba412ea88c0692ce1
#
_cell.length_a   1.000
_cell.length_b   1.000
_cell.length_c   1.000
_cell.angle_alpha   90.00
_cell.angle_beta   90.00
_cell.angle_gamma   90.00
#
_symmetry.space_group_name_H-M   'P 1'
#
loop_
_entity.id
_entity.type
_entity.pdbx_description
1 polymer ?
#
loop_
_entity_poly.entity_id
_entity_poly.type
_entity_poly.pdbx_seq_one_letter_code
_entity_poly.pdbx_strand_id
1 'polypeptide(L)'
;MEYRRLTRDIVFSGKGLHTGEDCRVTLTPGVPGEGVTVDRGRGSFPLETCSFSGTGRGTEVFLPAGQSVKTPEHLFAALYGLGIWSVRISAEGPEIPALDGCSAAFTEALLAGSSPIAEGEEQPKPFAPSVPLAVEDPARNAVLFAFPSYELSLSYVISYEGTPIGTQAFDFRLSQESFRSLLAPSRTFALASEVQALLDRGLAKGGSLENAVVVGETSVSAAGGLRFPDEFVRHKILDLLGDLYLLGRPLRARVVALRAGHDLHCRLAERLMFLSRSRHSRKKETNHV
;
A
#
# COMPACT_ATOMS: atom_id res chain seq x y z
N MET A 1 -2.98 14.61 10.66
CA MET A 1 -2.70 13.19 10.98
C MET A 1 -1.61 13.16 12.03
N GLU A 2 -1.80 12.40 13.09
CA GLU A 2 -0.78 12.16 14.12
C GLU A 2 0.26 11.17 13.56
N TYR A 3 1.56 11.42 13.79
CA TYR A 3 2.63 10.52 13.41
C TYR A 3 3.05 9.67 14.60
N ARG A 4 3.49 8.44 14.32
CA ARG A 4 3.89 7.45 15.33
C ARG A 4 5.27 6.88 15.02
N ARG A 5 5.95 6.38 16.05
CA ARG A 5 7.20 5.61 15.94
C ARG A 5 7.05 4.26 16.62
N LEU A 6 7.71 3.25 16.10
CA LEU A 6 7.80 1.98 16.78
C LEU A 6 8.61 2.12 18.06
N THR A 7 8.21 1.39 19.10
CA THR A 7 8.89 1.34 20.41
C THR A 7 9.56 -0.01 20.66
N ARG A 8 9.30 -0.99 19.81
CA ARG A 8 9.85 -2.35 19.85
C ARG A 8 9.78 -3.00 18.50
N ASP A 9 10.49 -4.10 18.34
CA ASP A 9 10.37 -4.96 17.17
C ASP A 9 8.97 -5.60 17.09
N ILE A 10 8.47 -5.72 15.88
CA ILE A 10 7.21 -6.39 15.57
C ILE A 10 7.48 -7.39 14.45
N VAL A 11 7.03 -8.62 14.65
CA VAL A 11 7.26 -9.72 13.72
C VAL A 11 5.92 -10.28 13.23
N PHE A 12 5.83 -10.46 11.92
CA PHE A 12 4.74 -11.20 11.29
C PHE A 12 5.31 -12.39 10.53
N SER A 13 4.62 -13.54 10.63
CA SER A 13 4.96 -14.76 9.90
C SER A 13 3.70 -15.37 9.31
N GLY A 14 3.81 -15.97 8.14
CA GLY A 14 2.70 -16.61 7.45
C GLY A 14 3.07 -17.03 6.04
N LYS A 15 2.09 -17.42 5.27
CA LYS A 15 2.27 -17.77 3.86
C LYS A 15 2.16 -16.51 2.98
N GLY A 16 2.97 -16.46 1.92
CA GLY A 16 2.78 -15.51 0.83
C GLY A 16 1.52 -15.81 0.04
N LEU A 17 0.79 -14.77 -0.37
CA LEU A 17 -0.49 -14.94 -1.09
C LEU A 17 -0.30 -15.66 -2.43
N HIS A 18 0.74 -15.27 -3.18
CA HIS A 18 0.96 -15.78 -4.53
C HIS A 18 1.84 -17.02 -4.57
N THR A 19 2.93 -17.04 -3.83
CA THR A 19 3.87 -18.17 -3.82
C THR A 19 3.43 -19.33 -2.95
N GLY A 20 2.66 -19.08 -1.87
CA GLY A 20 2.32 -20.06 -0.86
C GLY A 20 3.52 -20.46 0.03
N GLU A 21 4.68 -19.82 -0.16
CA GLU A 21 5.88 -20.07 0.62
C GLU A 21 5.81 -19.42 2.00
N ASP A 22 6.62 -19.93 2.93
CA ASP A 22 6.76 -19.31 4.24
C ASP A 22 7.47 -17.96 4.11
N CYS A 23 6.86 -16.95 4.70
CA CYS A 23 7.31 -15.57 4.69
C CYS A 23 7.34 -15.03 6.11
N ARG A 24 8.34 -14.17 6.37
CA ARG A 24 8.47 -13.46 7.64
C ARG A 24 8.87 -12.02 7.37
N VAL A 25 8.29 -11.10 8.11
CA VAL A 25 8.73 -9.70 8.11
C VAL A 25 8.94 -9.23 9.54
N THR A 26 10.09 -8.60 9.79
CA THR A 26 10.42 -7.96 11.06
C THR A 26 10.47 -6.45 10.84
N LEU A 27 9.72 -5.72 11.64
CA LEU A 27 9.71 -4.27 11.67
C LEU A 27 10.46 -3.82 12.92
N THR A 28 11.56 -3.10 12.73
CA THR A 28 12.40 -2.58 13.81
C THR A 28 12.27 -1.05 13.85
N PRO A 29 12.27 -0.41 15.04
CA PRO A 29 12.30 1.05 15.15
C PRO A 29 13.40 1.65 14.28
N GLY A 30 13.03 2.58 13.40
CA GLY A 30 13.97 3.35 12.59
C GLY A 30 14.55 4.53 13.37
N VAL A 31 15.66 5.07 12.88
CA VAL A 31 16.22 6.31 13.42
C VAL A 31 15.36 7.48 12.93
N PRO A 32 14.96 8.41 13.81
CA PRO A 32 14.23 9.60 13.41
C PRO A 32 14.92 10.35 12.26
N GLY A 33 14.16 10.71 11.23
CA GLY A 33 14.69 11.41 10.05
C GLY A 33 15.30 10.52 8.97
N GLU A 34 15.68 9.27 9.23
CA GLU A 34 16.24 8.36 8.21
C GLU A 34 15.18 7.78 7.27
N GLY A 35 13.90 7.87 7.63
CA GLY A 35 12.82 7.37 6.80
C GLY A 35 12.64 5.85 6.88
N VAL A 36 12.15 5.28 5.79
CA VAL A 36 11.86 3.84 5.67
C VAL A 36 13.02 3.14 4.98
N THR A 37 13.49 2.04 5.57
CA THR A 37 14.51 1.18 4.94
C THR A 37 13.98 -0.23 4.76
N VAL A 38 14.43 -0.90 3.69
CA VAL A 38 14.07 -2.29 3.36
C VAL A 38 15.33 -3.13 3.26
N ASP A 39 15.29 -4.32 3.86
CA ASP A 39 16.38 -5.29 3.93
C ASP A 39 15.87 -6.70 3.54
N ARG A 40 16.73 -7.45 2.83
CA ARG A 40 16.54 -8.87 2.52
C ARG A 40 17.82 -9.68 2.76
N GLY A 41 18.59 -9.35 3.81
CA GLY A 41 19.80 -10.08 4.20
C GLY A 41 21.05 -9.74 3.38
N ARG A 42 20.99 -8.81 2.42
CA ARG A 42 22.14 -8.32 1.62
C ARG A 42 22.37 -6.82 1.78
N GLY A 43 21.89 -6.24 2.85
CA GLY A 43 21.98 -4.82 3.16
C GLY A 43 20.62 -4.14 3.27
N SER A 44 20.61 -3.03 3.99
CA SER A 44 19.44 -2.19 4.23
C SER A 44 19.48 -1.00 3.28
N PHE A 45 18.42 -0.78 2.53
CA PHE A 45 18.32 0.27 1.51
C PHE A 45 17.18 1.22 1.83
N PRO A 46 17.39 2.55 1.79
CA PRO A 46 16.29 3.50 1.88
C PRO A 46 15.23 3.19 0.81
N LEU A 47 13.95 3.16 1.19
CA LEU A 47 12.85 2.86 0.26
C LEU A 47 12.87 3.79 -0.97
N GLU A 48 13.26 5.04 -0.78
CA GLU A 48 13.39 6.02 -1.86
C GLU A 48 14.48 5.69 -2.90
N THR A 49 15.42 4.78 -2.61
CA THR A 49 16.45 4.31 -3.54
C THR A 49 16.06 3.04 -4.27
N CYS A 50 14.97 2.40 -3.86
CA CYS A 50 14.42 1.22 -4.49
C CYS A 50 13.60 1.62 -5.73
N SER A 51 13.60 0.75 -6.74
CA SER A 51 12.61 0.81 -7.81
C SER A 51 11.42 -0.08 -7.46
N PHE A 52 10.31 0.13 -8.11
CA PHE A 52 9.11 -0.67 -7.86
C PHE A 52 8.25 -0.76 -9.13
N SER A 53 7.43 -1.78 -9.21
CA SER A 53 6.45 -1.91 -10.27
C SER A 53 5.16 -2.52 -9.74
N GLY A 54 4.04 -2.07 -10.30
CA GLY A 54 2.76 -2.74 -10.13
C GLY A 54 2.67 -3.90 -11.11
N THR A 55 2.49 -5.10 -10.59
CA THR A 55 2.03 -6.23 -11.38
C THR A 55 0.52 -6.21 -11.45
N GLY A 56 -0.11 -7.00 -12.31
CA GLY A 56 -1.57 -7.07 -12.36
C GLY A 56 -2.24 -7.59 -11.07
N ARG A 57 -1.43 -7.95 -10.05
CA ARG A 57 -1.91 -8.64 -8.83
C ARG A 57 -1.29 -8.14 -7.52
N GLY A 58 -0.40 -7.19 -7.57
CA GLY A 58 0.26 -6.63 -6.40
C GLY A 58 1.44 -5.77 -6.78
N THR A 59 2.14 -5.28 -5.79
CA THR A 59 3.31 -4.43 -5.96
C THR A 59 4.59 -5.21 -5.66
N GLU A 60 5.65 -4.93 -6.40
CA GLU A 60 6.99 -5.48 -6.17
C GLU A 60 8.00 -4.34 -6.02
N VAL A 61 8.77 -4.38 -4.93
CA VAL A 61 9.84 -3.43 -4.63
C VAL A 61 11.18 -4.09 -4.90
N PHE A 62 11.99 -3.52 -5.77
CA PHE A 62 13.31 -4.01 -6.18
C PHE A 62 14.40 -3.25 -5.44
N LEU A 63 15.22 -3.99 -4.70
CA LEU A 63 16.34 -3.43 -3.94
C LEU A 63 17.58 -3.28 -4.85
N PRO A 64 18.44 -2.28 -4.60
CA PRO A 64 19.68 -2.09 -5.38
C PRO A 64 20.59 -3.33 -5.44
N ALA A 65 20.52 -4.23 -4.44
CA ALA A 65 21.27 -5.49 -4.40
C ALA A 65 20.70 -6.61 -5.29
N GLY A 66 19.71 -6.32 -6.14
CA GLY A 66 19.11 -7.28 -7.07
C GLY A 66 18.12 -8.26 -6.44
N GLN A 67 17.64 -7.97 -5.24
CA GLN A 67 16.57 -8.71 -4.56
C GLN A 67 15.27 -7.93 -4.67
N SER A 68 14.12 -8.59 -4.45
CA SER A 68 12.83 -7.92 -4.40
C SER A 68 11.96 -8.39 -3.23
N VAL A 69 11.01 -7.54 -2.84
CA VAL A 69 9.93 -7.84 -1.89
C VAL A 69 8.61 -7.68 -2.61
N LYS A 70 7.80 -8.73 -2.61
CA LYS A 70 6.48 -8.75 -3.26
C LYS A 70 5.36 -8.53 -2.27
N THR A 71 4.24 -8.02 -2.77
CA THR A 71 2.99 -7.82 -2.02
C THR A 71 3.14 -7.03 -0.72
N PRO A 72 3.88 -5.89 -0.70
CA PRO A 72 4.04 -5.09 0.50
C PRO A 72 2.84 -4.16 0.79
N GLU A 73 1.92 -4.01 -0.14
CA GLU A 73 0.86 -2.99 -0.14
C GLU A 73 0.00 -3.01 1.12
N HIS A 74 -0.37 -4.16 1.66
CA HIS A 74 -1.21 -4.24 2.87
C HIS A 74 -0.45 -3.80 4.13
N LEU A 75 0.84 -4.18 4.25
CA LEU A 75 1.71 -3.69 5.31
C LEU A 75 1.97 -2.19 5.17
N PHE A 76 2.25 -1.75 3.94
CA PHE A 76 2.51 -0.33 3.64
C PHE A 76 1.28 0.54 3.92
N ALA A 77 0.07 0.03 3.62
CA ALA A 77 -1.16 0.70 3.98
C ALA A 77 -1.30 0.88 5.50
N ALA A 78 -0.94 -0.14 6.29
CA ALA A 78 -0.95 -0.05 7.76
C ALA A 78 0.05 0.99 8.28
N LEU A 79 1.29 0.99 7.75
CA LEU A 79 2.31 1.97 8.10
C LEU A 79 1.86 3.40 7.74
N TYR A 80 1.31 3.57 6.54
CA TYR A 80 0.75 4.86 6.10
C TYR A 80 -0.40 5.30 7.01
N GLY A 81 -1.38 4.41 7.19
CA GLY A 81 -2.60 4.68 7.96
C GLY A 81 -2.34 5.08 9.40
N LEU A 82 -1.28 4.55 10.01
CA LEU A 82 -0.84 4.90 11.35
C LEU A 82 0.20 6.03 11.40
N GLY A 83 0.68 6.51 10.25
CA GLY A 83 1.67 7.60 10.20
C GLY A 83 3.07 7.20 10.66
N ILE A 84 3.49 5.95 10.43
CA ILE A 84 4.82 5.45 10.76
C ILE A 84 5.73 5.61 9.54
N TRP A 85 6.76 6.47 9.65
CA TRP A 85 7.64 6.87 8.54
C TRP A 85 9.12 6.70 8.84
N SER A 86 9.48 6.18 10.02
CA SER A 86 10.84 5.81 10.40
C SER A 86 10.82 4.37 10.89
N VAL A 87 11.12 3.43 10.00
CA VAL A 87 11.05 2.00 10.26
C VAL A 87 12.01 1.24 9.36
N ARG A 88 12.66 0.22 9.91
CA ARG A 88 13.39 -0.79 9.14
C ARG A 88 12.50 -2.01 8.93
N ILE A 89 12.38 -2.44 7.68
CA ILE A 89 11.58 -3.58 7.23
C ILE A 89 12.54 -4.67 6.76
N SER A 90 12.67 -5.74 7.52
CA SER A 90 13.49 -6.91 7.14
C SER A 90 12.58 -8.04 6.70
N ALA A 91 12.65 -8.43 5.43
CA ALA A 91 11.80 -9.46 4.83
C ALA A 91 12.59 -10.75 4.55
N GLU A 92 12.05 -11.87 5.01
CA GLU A 92 12.49 -13.22 4.73
C GLU A 92 11.41 -13.95 3.92
N GLY A 93 11.82 -14.71 2.90
CA GLY A 93 10.88 -15.29 1.93
C GLY A 93 10.55 -14.33 0.77
N PRO A 94 9.77 -14.76 -0.22
CA PRO A 94 9.56 -14.01 -1.47
C PRO A 94 8.56 -12.85 -1.34
N GLU A 95 7.67 -12.89 -0.34
CA GLU A 95 6.56 -11.96 -0.18
C GLU A 95 6.47 -11.44 1.27
N ILE A 96 5.70 -10.37 1.48
CA ILE A 96 5.16 -10.05 2.80
C ILE A 96 4.05 -11.07 3.11
N PRO A 97 3.96 -11.61 4.35
CA PRO A 97 2.91 -12.56 4.73
C PRO A 97 1.51 -12.02 4.43
N ALA A 98 0.66 -12.82 3.79
CA ALA A 98 -0.70 -12.43 3.42
C ALA A 98 -1.63 -12.24 4.63
N LEU A 99 -1.35 -12.96 5.72
CA LEU A 99 -2.21 -13.04 6.90
C LEU A 99 -3.65 -13.39 6.51
N ASP A 100 -4.60 -12.55 6.88
CA ASP A 100 -6.02 -12.71 6.53
C ASP A 100 -6.42 -11.91 5.25
N GLY A 101 -5.43 -11.46 4.47
CA GLY A 101 -5.64 -10.75 3.19
C GLY A 101 -6.06 -9.29 3.33
N CYS A 102 -5.95 -8.71 4.51
CA CYS A 102 -6.24 -7.30 4.77
C CYS A 102 -5.11 -6.65 5.61
N SER A 103 -5.30 -5.40 6.03
CA SER A 103 -4.32 -4.69 6.86
C SER A 103 -4.62 -4.72 8.37
N ALA A 104 -5.69 -5.36 8.82
CA ALA A 104 -6.14 -5.24 10.21
C ALA A 104 -5.11 -5.79 11.20
N ALA A 105 -4.58 -6.99 10.98
CA ALA A 105 -3.61 -7.61 11.87
C ALA A 105 -2.30 -6.81 11.93
N PHE A 106 -1.82 -6.28 10.79
CA PHE A 106 -0.68 -5.36 10.75
C PHE A 106 -0.98 -4.10 11.59
N THR A 107 -2.15 -3.50 11.39
CA THR A 107 -2.55 -2.26 12.04
C THR A 107 -2.62 -2.39 13.56
N GLU A 108 -3.24 -3.44 14.07
CA GLU A 108 -3.38 -3.66 15.52
C GLU A 108 -2.02 -3.90 16.19
N ALA A 109 -1.16 -4.73 15.59
CA ALA A 109 0.17 -4.98 16.13
C ALA A 109 1.06 -3.72 16.09
N LEU A 110 1.02 -2.96 15.00
CA LEU A 110 1.75 -1.69 14.85
C LEU A 110 1.27 -0.64 15.86
N LEU A 111 -0.04 -0.53 16.06
CA LEU A 111 -0.61 0.39 17.05
C LEU A 111 -0.16 0.04 18.47
N ALA A 112 -0.21 -1.26 18.83
CA ALA A 112 0.21 -1.76 20.13
C ALA A 112 1.73 -1.66 20.37
N GLY A 113 2.53 -1.64 19.30
CA GLY A 113 4.00 -1.56 19.35
C GLY A 113 4.57 -0.19 19.00
N SER A 114 3.75 0.85 18.98
CA SER A 114 4.19 2.21 18.65
C SER A 114 3.63 3.26 19.61
N SER A 115 4.26 4.43 19.65
CA SER A 115 3.80 5.61 20.39
C SER A 115 3.71 6.82 19.47
N PRO A 116 2.86 7.81 19.78
CA PRO A 116 2.90 9.11 19.11
C PRO A 116 4.30 9.73 19.18
N ILE A 117 4.69 10.45 18.13
CA ILE A 117 5.91 11.26 18.13
C ILE A 117 5.65 12.47 19.02
N ALA A 118 6.56 12.73 19.97
CA ALA A 118 6.41 13.84 20.90
C ALA A 118 6.53 15.21 20.21
N GLU A 119 5.97 16.23 20.84
CA GLU A 119 6.12 17.60 20.37
C GLU A 119 7.60 18.01 20.40
N GLY A 120 8.08 18.62 19.32
CA GLY A 120 9.49 19.02 19.18
C GLY A 120 10.41 17.94 18.57
N GLU A 121 9.96 16.69 18.44
CA GLU A 121 10.70 15.68 17.71
C GLU A 121 10.54 15.84 16.19
N GLU A 122 11.52 15.31 15.42
CA GLU A 122 11.50 15.36 13.97
C GLU A 122 10.33 14.58 13.39
N GLN A 123 9.51 15.26 12.61
CA GLN A 123 8.35 14.68 11.95
C GLN A 123 8.60 14.54 10.43
N PRO A 124 7.99 13.54 9.78
CA PRO A 124 8.09 13.39 8.34
C PRO A 124 7.49 14.62 7.63
N LYS A 125 8.22 15.15 6.64
CA LYS A 125 7.79 16.34 5.87
C LYS A 125 6.86 15.91 4.74
N PRO A 126 5.57 16.31 4.76
CA PRO A 126 4.65 15.97 3.69
C PRO A 126 5.07 16.59 2.36
N PHE A 127 4.81 15.86 1.27
CA PHE A 127 4.90 16.37 -0.09
C PHE A 127 3.50 16.75 -0.59
N ALA A 128 3.39 17.89 -1.28
CA ALA A 128 2.20 18.29 -2.03
C ALA A 128 2.62 18.61 -3.48
N PRO A 129 1.99 17.99 -4.49
CA PRO A 129 2.23 18.41 -5.87
C PRO A 129 1.80 19.87 -6.04
N SER A 130 2.43 20.61 -6.96
CA SER A 130 2.06 22.01 -7.24
C SER A 130 1.04 22.17 -8.36
N VAL A 131 0.88 21.12 -9.13
CA VAL A 131 -0.03 21.03 -10.28
C VAL A 131 -0.74 19.68 -10.26
N PRO A 132 -1.90 19.58 -10.87
CA PRO A 132 -2.56 18.30 -11.07
C PRO A 132 -1.69 17.35 -11.89
N LEU A 133 -1.77 16.07 -11.57
CA LEU A 133 -1.13 14.96 -12.28
C LEU A 133 -2.20 13.98 -12.75
N ALA A 134 -1.95 13.34 -13.88
CA ALA A 134 -2.76 12.23 -14.37
C ALA A 134 -1.85 11.10 -14.86
N VAL A 135 -2.24 9.87 -14.58
CA VAL A 135 -1.73 8.66 -15.21
C VAL A 135 -2.91 7.85 -15.71
N GLU A 136 -2.80 7.28 -16.89
CA GLU A 136 -3.92 6.59 -17.54
C GLU A 136 -3.49 5.29 -18.23
N ASP A 137 -4.44 4.39 -18.37
CA ASP A 137 -4.37 3.22 -19.23
C ASP A 137 -5.64 3.20 -20.10
N PRO A 138 -5.57 3.76 -21.33
CA PRO A 138 -6.71 3.82 -22.21
C PRO A 138 -7.27 2.44 -22.60
N ALA A 139 -6.40 1.41 -22.67
CA ALA A 139 -6.84 0.06 -23.03
C ALA A 139 -7.79 -0.56 -22.00
N ARG A 140 -7.65 -0.17 -20.73
CA ARG A 140 -8.52 -0.61 -19.62
C ARG A 140 -9.56 0.43 -19.20
N ASN A 141 -9.64 1.57 -19.89
CA ASN A 141 -10.44 2.72 -19.46
C ASN A 141 -10.16 3.08 -18.01
N ALA A 142 -8.88 3.09 -17.62
CA ALA A 142 -8.46 3.35 -16.27
C ALA A 142 -7.67 4.65 -16.18
N VAL A 143 -7.92 5.45 -15.14
CA VAL A 143 -7.22 6.70 -14.91
C VAL A 143 -7.07 6.99 -13.42
N LEU A 144 -5.98 7.66 -13.07
CA LEU A 144 -5.68 8.09 -11.72
C LEU A 144 -5.22 9.55 -11.76
N PHE A 145 -5.88 10.40 -10.99
CA PHE A 145 -5.55 11.82 -10.86
C PHE A 145 -5.03 12.10 -9.45
N ALA A 146 -4.09 13.04 -9.34
CA ALA A 146 -3.69 13.62 -8.06
C ALA A 146 -3.76 15.16 -8.16
N PHE A 147 -4.57 15.78 -7.33
CA PHE A 147 -4.75 17.23 -7.25
C PHE A 147 -4.06 17.75 -5.98
N PRO A 148 -3.43 18.95 -6.02
CA PRO A 148 -2.94 19.60 -4.80
C PRO A 148 -4.03 19.70 -3.73
N SER A 149 -3.68 19.38 -2.48
CA SER A 149 -4.59 19.49 -1.33
C SER A 149 -3.79 19.73 -0.04
N TYR A 150 -4.46 20.15 1.03
CA TYR A 150 -3.84 20.30 2.36
C TYR A 150 -3.75 18.98 3.13
N GLU A 151 -4.53 17.98 2.76
CA GLU A 151 -4.60 16.66 3.38
C GLU A 151 -4.71 15.58 2.31
N LEU A 152 -4.53 14.30 2.68
CA LEU A 152 -4.77 13.17 1.79
C LEU A 152 -6.24 12.77 1.86
N SER A 153 -6.88 12.76 0.69
CA SER A 153 -8.19 12.14 0.46
C SER A 153 -8.15 11.29 -0.82
N LEU A 154 -8.86 10.17 -0.80
CA LEU A 154 -8.90 9.19 -1.88
C LEU A 154 -10.35 8.96 -2.30
N SER A 155 -10.65 9.12 -3.58
CA SER A 155 -11.93 8.74 -4.18
C SER A 155 -11.67 7.61 -5.17
N TYR A 156 -12.37 6.50 -5.05
CA TYR A 156 -12.14 5.34 -5.91
C TYR A 156 -13.44 4.82 -6.48
N VAL A 157 -13.44 4.55 -7.78
CA VAL A 157 -14.52 3.88 -8.49
C VAL A 157 -13.97 2.61 -9.13
N ILE A 158 -14.58 1.48 -8.82
CA ILE A 158 -14.36 0.19 -9.49
C ILE A 158 -15.59 -0.18 -10.30
N SER A 159 -15.39 -0.94 -11.37
CA SER A 159 -16.48 -1.50 -12.18
C SER A 159 -16.08 -2.89 -12.65
N TYR A 160 -16.83 -3.89 -12.21
CA TYR A 160 -16.72 -5.30 -12.58
C TYR A 160 -18.09 -5.73 -13.14
N GLU A 161 -18.39 -5.27 -14.35
CA GLU A 161 -19.67 -5.52 -15.00
C GLU A 161 -19.94 -7.02 -15.16
N GLY A 162 -21.18 -7.45 -14.99
CA GLY A 162 -21.56 -8.85 -15.07
C GLY A 162 -21.16 -9.72 -13.86
N THR A 163 -20.63 -9.11 -12.79
CA THR A 163 -20.30 -9.80 -11.54
C THR A 163 -21.11 -9.24 -10.37
N PRO A 164 -21.22 -9.96 -9.24
CA PRO A 164 -21.85 -9.45 -8.01
C PRO A 164 -21.21 -8.18 -7.43
N ILE A 165 -19.99 -7.82 -7.83
CA ILE A 165 -19.36 -6.57 -7.42
C ILE A 165 -20.07 -5.37 -8.04
N GLY A 166 -20.39 -5.46 -9.35
CA GLY A 166 -20.96 -4.36 -10.11
C GLY A 166 -20.03 -3.13 -10.14
N THR A 167 -20.64 -1.95 -10.02
CA THR A 167 -19.91 -0.69 -9.87
C THR A 167 -20.02 -0.22 -8.42
N GLN A 168 -18.89 0.06 -7.79
CA GLN A 168 -18.81 0.59 -6.43
C GLN A 168 -17.97 1.85 -6.42
N ALA A 169 -18.31 2.79 -5.55
CA ALA A 169 -17.56 4.02 -5.32
C ALA A 169 -17.42 4.27 -3.81
N PHE A 170 -16.25 4.77 -3.38
CA PHE A 170 -16.02 5.14 -2.01
C PHE A 170 -15.10 6.36 -1.93
N ASP A 171 -15.49 7.32 -1.07
CA ASP A 171 -14.68 8.49 -0.73
C ASP A 171 -14.08 8.30 0.66
N PHE A 172 -12.78 8.47 0.76
CA PHE A 172 -12.02 8.26 1.98
C PHE A 172 -11.17 9.48 2.32
N ARG A 173 -11.28 9.95 3.55
CA ARG A 173 -10.39 10.95 4.15
C ARG A 173 -9.53 10.27 5.21
N LEU A 174 -8.21 10.41 5.09
CA LEU A 174 -7.26 9.72 5.95
C LEU A 174 -7.24 10.30 7.36
N SER A 175 -7.55 9.46 8.34
CA SER A 175 -7.21 9.57 9.75
C SER A 175 -6.84 8.18 10.28
N GLN A 176 -6.18 8.07 11.43
CA GLN A 176 -5.90 6.76 12.03
C GLN A 176 -7.19 5.99 12.32
N GLU A 177 -8.22 6.68 12.82
CA GLU A 177 -9.51 6.08 13.13
C GLU A 177 -10.24 5.59 11.88
N SER A 178 -10.35 6.46 10.84
CA SER A 178 -11.01 6.08 9.59
C SER A 178 -10.28 4.96 8.87
N PHE A 179 -8.94 4.95 8.89
CA PHE A 179 -8.17 3.84 8.34
C PHE A 179 -8.47 2.53 9.06
N ARG A 180 -8.40 2.51 10.39
CA ARG A 180 -8.64 1.31 11.21
C ARG A 180 -10.05 0.75 11.03
N SER A 181 -11.06 1.63 11.03
CA SER A 181 -12.47 1.22 11.02
C SER A 181 -13.03 0.96 9.63
N LEU A 182 -12.54 1.67 8.60
CA LEU A 182 -13.16 1.67 7.27
C LEU A 182 -12.35 0.95 6.19
N LEU A 183 -11.01 0.90 6.31
CA LEU A 183 -10.14 0.31 5.28
C LEU A 183 -9.38 -0.92 5.75
N ALA A 184 -8.73 -0.86 6.91
CA ALA A 184 -7.84 -1.92 7.38
C ALA A 184 -8.49 -3.31 7.37
N PRO A 185 -9.78 -3.50 7.68
CA PRO A 185 -10.43 -4.80 7.65
C PRO A 185 -10.80 -5.32 6.26
N SER A 186 -10.66 -4.53 5.18
CA SER A 186 -11.11 -4.91 3.84
C SER A 186 -10.14 -5.89 3.20
N ARG A 187 -10.62 -7.09 2.84
CA ARG A 187 -9.80 -8.18 2.28
C ARG A 187 -9.62 -8.06 0.78
N THR A 188 -8.50 -8.62 0.31
CA THR A 188 -8.25 -8.84 -1.11
C THR A 188 -9.29 -9.80 -1.71
N PHE A 189 -9.44 -9.73 -3.04
CA PHE A 189 -10.42 -10.53 -3.75
C PHE A 189 -9.93 -11.00 -5.12
N ALA A 190 -10.52 -12.06 -5.61
CA ALA A 190 -10.31 -12.57 -6.96
C ALA A 190 -11.63 -12.99 -7.60
N LEU A 191 -11.73 -12.85 -8.93
CA LEU A 191 -12.83 -13.45 -9.68
C LEU A 191 -12.60 -14.97 -9.81
N ALA A 192 -13.61 -15.77 -9.54
CA ALA A 192 -13.53 -17.24 -9.64
C ALA A 192 -13.08 -17.67 -11.04
N SER A 193 -13.50 -16.97 -12.09
CA SER A 193 -13.08 -17.20 -13.47
C SER A 193 -11.58 -17.00 -13.73
N GLU A 194 -10.89 -16.24 -12.88
CA GLU A 194 -9.46 -15.96 -13.01
C GLU A 194 -8.58 -16.87 -12.14
N VAL A 195 -9.17 -17.56 -11.14
CA VAL A 195 -8.40 -18.34 -10.13
C VAL A 195 -7.57 -19.43 -10.81
N GLN A 196 -8.15 -20.20 -11.74
CA GLN A 196 -7.39 -21.26 -12.42
C GLN A 196 -6.23 -20.70 -13.24
N ALA A 197 -6.45 -19.63 -13.99
CA ALA A 197 -5.40 -18.98 -14.78
C ALA A 197 -4.29 -18.38 -13.89
N LEU A 198 -4.62 -17.95 -12.66
CA LEU A 198 -3.62 -17.53 -11.68
C LEU A 198 -2.78 -18.70 -11.19
N LEU A 199 -3.41 -19.81 -10.83
CA LEU A 199 -2.72 -21.05 -10.40
C LEU A 199 -1.80 -21.60 -11.49
N ASP A 200 -2.25 -21.64 -12.74
CA ASP A 200 -1.46 -22.08 -13.90
C ASP A 200 -0.21 -21.19 -14.10
N ARG A 201 -0.29 -19.92 -13.74
CA ARG A 201 0.84 -18.97 -13.75
C ARG A 201 1.69 -19.02 -12.48
N GLY A 202 1.39 -19.92 -11.55
CA GLY A 202 2.11 -20.07 -10.29
C GLY A 202 1.77 -19.02 -9.24
N LEU A 203 0.65 -18.28 -9.41
CA LEU A 203 0.14 -17.28 -8.49
C LEU A 203 -1.01 -17.84 -7.63
N ALA A 204 -1.40 -17.09 -6.59
CA ALA A 204 -2.51 -17.42 -5.67
C ALA A 204 -2.39 -18.79 -4.96
N LYS A 205 -1.18 -19.37 -4.87
CA LYS A 205 -0.94 -20.67 -4.24
C LYS A 205 -1.20 -20.66 -2.73
N GLY A 206 -1.05 -19.51 -2.06
CA GLY A 206 -1.37 -19.32 -0.66
C GLY A 206 -2.79 -18.76 -0.43
N GLY A 207 -3.56 -18.55 -1.50
CA GLY A 207 -4.92 -18.04 -1.44
C GLY A 207 -5.91 -19.07 -0.89
N SER A 208 -6.82 -18.62 -0.02
CA SER A 208 -7.91 -19.40 0.55
C SER A 208 -9.08 -18.48 0.89
N LEU A 209 -10.25 -19.04 1.23
CA LEU A 209 -11.39 -18.23 1.69
C LEU A 209 -11.14 -17.53 3.04
N GLU A 210 -10.08 -17.89 3.76
CA GLU A 210 -9.67 -17.24 5.01
C GLU A 210 -8.97 -15.89 4.73
N ASN A 211 -8.27 -15.77 3.57
CA ASN A 211 -7.44 -14.61 3.25
C ASN A 211 -7.80 -13.91 1.92
N ALA A 212 -8.85 -14.35 1.26
CA ALA A 212 -9.35 -13.71 0.05
C ALA A 212 -10.86 -13.89 -0.10
N VAL A 213 -11.51 -12.91 -0.69
CA VAL A 213 -12.89 -13.01 -1.12
C VAL A 213 -12.91 -13.53 -2.56
N VAL A 214 -13.64 -14.61 -2.81
CA VAL A 214 -13.80 -15.18 -4.16
C VAL A 214 -15.17 -14.79 -4.74
N VAL A 215 -15.14 -14.13 -5.89
CA VAL A 215 -16.34 -13.64 -6.57
C VAL A 215 -16.68 -14.55 -7.73
N GLY A 216 -17.78 -15.29 -7.58
CA GLY A 216 -18.36 -16.10 -8.65
C GLY A 216 -19.25 -15.29 -9.61
N GLU A 217 -19.93 -15.95 -10.51
CA GLU A 217 -20.85 -15.30 -11.47
C GLU A 217 -22.03 -14.63 -10.78
N THR A 218 -22.62 -15.28 -9.77
CA THR A 218 -23.84 -14.82 -9.09
C THR A 218 -23.70 -14.75 -7.56
N SER A 219 -22.55 -15.14 -7.01
CA SER A 219 -22.35 -15.24 -5.56
C SER A 219 -20.95 -14.77 -5.15
N VAL A 220 -20.81 -14.46 -3.87
CA VAL A 220 -19.55 -14.08 -3.24
C VAL A 220 -19.26 -15.06 -2.11
N SER A 221 -18.05 -15.59 -2.08
CA SER A 221 -17.59 -16.56 -1.07
C SER A 221 -16.42 -16.00 -0.29
N ALA A 222 -16.52 -16.00 1.02
CA ALA A 222 -15.46 -15.63 1.95
C ALA A 222 -15.73 -16.23 3.32
N ALA A 223 -14.71 -16.53 4.09
CA ALA A 223 -14.88 -16.95 5.48
C ALA A 223 -15.60 -15.84 6.27
N GLY A 224 -16.71 -16.19 6.92
CA GLY A 224 -17.54 -15.25 7.69
C GLY A 224 -18.36 -14.24 6.84
N GLY A 225 -18.43 -14.39 5.52
CA GLY A 225 -19.10 -13.45 4.62
C GLY A 225 -18.31 -12.16 4.36
N LEU A 226 -18.93 -11.17 3.74
CA LEU A 226 -18.34 -9.84 3.52
C LEU A 226 -18.30 -9.04 4.84
N ARG A 227 -17.21 -8.34 5.09
CA ARG A 227 -17.04 -7.43 6.24
C ARG A 227 -17.74 -6.08 6.03
N PHE A 228 -17.88 -5.67 4.78
CA PHE A 228 -18.61 -4.47 4.35
C PHE A 228 -19.37 -4.78 3.04
N PRO A 229 -20.53 -4.18 2.80
CA PRO A 229 -21.23 -4.33 1.50
C PRO A 229 -20.39 -3.88 0.32
N ASP A 230 -19.50 -2.92 0.54
CA ASP A 230 -18.60 -2.29 -0.42
C ASP A 230 -17.11 -2.65 -0.14
N GLU A 231 -16.86 -3.86 0.41
CA GLU A 231 -15.52 -4.32 0.80
C GLU A 231 -14.52 -4.25 -0.37
N PHE A 232 -14.98 -4.49 -1.59
CA PHE A 232 -14.12 -4.51 -2.78
C PHE A 232 -13.51 -3.14 -3.11
N VAL A 233 -14.29 -2.07 -3.12
CA VAL A 233 -13.77 -0.72 -3.39
C VAL A 233 -12.94 -0.21 -2.22
N ARG A 234 -13.27 -0.57 -0.98
CA ARG A 234 -12.45 -0.24 0.20
C ARG A 234 -11.09 -0.90 0.12
N HIS A 235 -11.02 -2.17 -0.28
CA HIS A 235 -9.76 -2.85 -0.51
C HIS A 235 -8.92 -2.16 -1.59
N LYS A 236 -9.54 -1.70 -2.69
CA LYS A 236 -8.80 -0.95 -3.72
C LYS A 236 -8.25 0.40 -3.23
N ILE A 237 -8.91 1.04 -2.27
CA ILE A 237 -8.37 2.23 -1.60
C ILE A 237 -7.22 1.84 -0.65
N LEU A 238 -7.33 0.71 0.04
CA LEU A 238 -6.27 0.18 0.88
C LEU A 238 -5.00 -0.09 0.05
N ASP A 239 -5.14 -0.77 -1.10
CA ASP A 239 -4.06 -1.01 -2.07
C ASP A 239 -3.39 0.31 -2.51
N LEU A 240 -4.22 1.28 -2.94
CA LEU A 240 -3.72 2.59 -3.37
C LEU A 240 -2.96 3.30 -2.25
N LEU A 241 -3.46 3.26 -1.03
CA LEU A 241 -2.79 3.88 0.14
C LEU A 241 -1.44 3.22 0.40
N GLY A 242 -1.35 1.89 0.30
CA GLY A 242 -0.11 1.15 0.43
C GLY A 242 0.89 1.48 -0.68
N ASP A 243 0.44 1.54 -1.92
CA ASP A 243 1.29 1.90 -3.05
C ASP A 243 1.78 3.36 -2.99
N LEU A 244 1.00 4.27 -2.41
CA LEU A 244 1.44 5.64 -2.14
C LEU A 244 2.51 5.75 -1.02
N TYR A 245 2.67 4.71 -0.17
CA TYR A 245 3.76 4.67 0.81
C TYR A 245 5.14 4.58 0.15
N LEU A 246 5.22 4.07 -1.08
CA LEU A 246 6.43 4.03 -1.91
C LEU A 246 7.06 5.42 -2.10
N LEU A 247 6.29 6.49 -1.96
CA LEU A 247 6.80 7.85 -1.98
C LEU A 247 7.82 8.13 -0.84
N GLY A 248 7.84 7.31 0.22
CA GLY A 248 8.73 7.45 1.37
C GLY A 248 8.39 8.62 2.29
N ARG A 249 7.27 9.31 2.05
CA ARG A 249 6.80 10.46 2.83
C ARG A 249 5.30 10.68 2.69
N PRO A 250 4.66 11.34 3.67
CA PRO A 250 3.23 11.66 3.59
C PRO A 250 2.90 12.51 2.35
N LEU A 251 1.78 12.21 1.72
CA LEU A 251 1.26 12.96 0.57
C LEU A 251 0.13 13.89 1.01
N ARG A 252 0.12 15.12 0.52
CA ARG A 252 -0.99 16.08 0.61
C ARG A 252 -1.59 16.25 -0.78
N ALA A 253 -2.60 15.47 -1.08
CA ALA A 253 -3.29 15.48 -2.37
C ALA A 253 -4.71 14.94 -2.24
N ARG A 254 -5.60 15.37 -3.14
CA ARG A 254 -6.81 14.62 -3.45
C ARG A 254 -6.50 13.69 -4.61
N VAL A 255 -6.62 12.40 -4.39
CA VAL A 255 -6.39 11.37 -5.41
C VAL A 255 -7.72 10.78 -5.84
N VAL A 256 -7.98 10.73 -7.15
CA VAL A 256 -9.20 10.18 -7.74
C VAL A 256 -8.83 9.05 -8.68
N ALA A 257 -9.32 7.85 -8.40
CA ALA A 257 -9.02 6.62 -9.12
C ALA A 257 -10.29 6.07 -9.79
N LEU A 258 -10.21 5.79 -11.08
CA LEU A 258 -11.26 5.14 -11.85
C LEU A 258 -10.66 3.87 -12.47
N ARG A 259 -11.15 2.69 -12.07
CA ARG A 259 -10.75 1.37 -12.57
C ARG A 259 -9.22 1.12 -12.54
N ALA A 260 -8.50 1.84 -11.68
CA ALA A 260 -7.05 1.74 -11.55
C ALA A 260 -6.62 0.41 -10.87
N GLY A 261 -5.33 0.14 -10.90
CA GLY A 261 -4.69 -0.99 -10.24
C GLY A 261 -3.24 -0.64 -9.92
N HIS A 262 -2.48 -1.60 -9.37
CA HIS A 262 -1.11 -1.40 -8.88
C HIS A 262 -0.16 -0.78 -9.91
N ASP A 263 -0.31 -1.09 -11.20
CA ASP A 263 0.49 -0.49 -12.27
C ASP A 263 0.28 1.02 -12.38
N LEU A 264 -0.97 1.50 -12.32
CA LEU A 264 -1.24 2.94 -12.31
C LEU A 264 -0.88 3.59 -10.98
N HIS A 265 -1.09 2.90 -9.85
CA HIS A 265 -0.67 3.37 -8.53
C HIS A 265 0.84 3.61 -8.50
N CYS A 266 1.63 2.62 -8.95
CA CYS A 266 3.09 2.72 -9.02
C CYS A 266 3.53 3.85 -9.98
N ARG A 267 2.93 3.97 -11.16
CA ARG A 267 3.21 5.06 -12.10
C ARG A 267 2.91 6.45 -11.51
N LEU A 268 1.85 6.58 -10.72
CA LEU A 268 1.57 7.83 -10.00
C LEU A 268 2.63 8.09 -8.93
N ALA A 269 2.97 7.07 -8.12
CA ALA A 269 4.00 7.17 -7.08
C ALA A 269 5.35 7.59 -7.67
N GLU A 270 5.78 7.01 -8.80
CA GLU A 270 7.01 7.41 -9.51
C GLU A 270 7.00 8.89 -9.94
N ARG A 271 5.89 9.35 -10.54
CA ARG A 271 5.75 10.75 -10.93
C ARG A 271 5.80 11.71 -9.74
N LEU A 272 5.12 11.36 -8.66
CA LEU A 272 5.14 12.14 -7.42
C LEU A 272 6.56 12.16 -6.81
N MET A 273 7.27 11.03 -6.81
CA MET A 273 8.64 10.92 -6.32
C MET A 273 9.60 11.80 -7.17
N PHE A 274 9.50 11.75 -8.47
CA PHE A 274 10.29 12.59 -9.38
C PHE A 274 10.09 14.10 -9.08
N LEU A 275 8.85 14.55 -8.93
CA LEU A 275 8.54 15.94 -8.59
C LEU A 275 9.01 16.33 -7.19
N SER A 276 8.95 15.42 -6.24
CA SER A 276 9.44 15.65 -4.88
C SER A 276 10.95 15.88 -4.86
N ARG A 277 11.73 15.10 -5.62
CA ARG A 277 13.20 15.22 -5.74
C ARG A 277 13.62 16.51 -6.47
N SER A 278 12.97 16.83 -7.58
CA SER A 278 13.26 18.03 -8.39
C SER A 278 13.07 19.34 -7.58
N ARG A 279 12.14 19.38 -6.64
CA ARG A 279 11.96 20.53 -5.74
C ARG A 279 13.06 20.68 -4.69
N HIS A 280 13.63 19.57 -4.21
CA HIS A 280 14.75 19.62 -3.26
C HIS A 280 16.02 20.16 -3.89
N SER A 281 16.30 19.82 -5.15
CA SER A 281 17.47 20.32 -5.89
C SER A 281 17.38 21.83 -6.12
N ARG A 282 16.22 22.34 -6.56
CA ARG A 282 16.03 23.80 -6.79
C ARG A 282 16.11 24.64 -5.50
N LYS A 283 15.66 24.12 -4.36
CA LYS A 283 15.77 24.84 -3.07
C LYS A 283 17.20 24.91 -2.55
N LYS A 284 18.06 23.94 -2.88
CA LYS A 284 19.49 23.99 -2.52
C LYS A 284 20.25 25.01 -3.36
N GLU A 285 19.91 25.19 -4.63
CA GLU A 285 20.53 26.18 -5.52
C GLU A 285 20.16 27.61 -5.14
N THR A 286 18.92 27.88 -4.69
CA THR A 286 18.48 29.22 -4.28
C THR A 286 18.98 29.66 -2.89
N ASN A 287 19.48 28.75 -2.05
CA ASN A 287 20.05 29.08 -0.74
C ASN A 287 21.59 29.30 -0.76
N HIS A 288 22.20 29.24 -1.93
CA HIS A 288 23.64 29.48 -2.13
C HIS A 288 23.93 30.74 -2.98
N VAL A 289 22.93 31.64 -3.11
CA VAL A 289 23.09 32.97 -3.73
C VAL A 289 22.93 34.06 -2.69
#